data_903b2fddc001e2584bc6947dd984d6de
#
_entry.id   903b2fddc001e2584bc6947dd984d6de
#
_cell.length_a   1.000
_cell.length_b   1.000
_cell.length_c   1.000
_cell.angle_alpha   90.00
_cell.angle_beta   90.00
_cell.angle_gamma   90.00
#
_symmetry.space_group_name_H-M   'P 1'
#
loop_
_entity.id
_entity.type
_entity.pdbx_description
1 polymer ?
#
loop_
_entity_poly.entity_id
_entity_poly.type
_entity_poly.pdbx_seq_one_letter_code
_entity_poly.pdbx_strand_id
1 'polypeptide(L)'
;MQVSRRKTTKSATFALCFGIIALKLIMSSSEPTLIVVMTTLPEVNQANSIAKILVEEKLAACVQVMPSMTSTYMWQGELCQESEHLVLIKTLQANYEALSSRLRSLHPYETPEVIAIPAIAVDRDYLNWVITQP
;
A
#
# COMPACT_ATOMS: atom_id res chain seq x y z
N MET A 1 -65.87 -19.07 22.15
CA MET A 1 -65.27 -17.79 21.83
C MET A 1 -63.74 -17.97 21.80
N GLN A 2 -63.23 -18.24 20.58
CA GLN A 2 -61.79 -18.50 20.40
C GLN A 2 -61.13 -17.26 19.84
N VAL A 3 -60.13 -16.74 20.57
CA VAL A 3 -59.30 -15.65 20.14
C VAL A 3 -58.07 -16.26 19.40
N SER A 4 -58.07 -16.16 18.08
CA SER A 4 -56.97 -16.55 17.21
C SER A 4 -55.81 -15.55 17.40
N ARG A 5 -54.68 -15.98 17.98
CA ARG A 5 -53.46 -15.20 17.97
C ARG A 5 -52.77 -15.33 16.61
N ARG A 6 -52.79 -14.28 15.81
CA ARG A 6 -51.88 -14.15 14.65
C ARG A 6 -50.48 -13.96 15.14
N LYS A 7 -49.61 -14.91 14.82
CA LYS A 7 -48.15 -14.77 14.99
C LYS A 7 -47.64 -13.74 13.99
N THR A 8 -47.07 -12.69 14.50
CA THR A 8 -46.44 -11.63 13.68
C THR A 8 -45.13 -12.11 13.10
N THR A 9 -45.11 -12.28 11.80
CA THR A 9 -43.90 -12.55 10.98
C THR A 9 -43.05 -11.28 10.79
N LYS A 10 -42.70 -10.57 11.85
CA LYS A 10 -41.87 -9.37 11.75
C LYS A 10 -40.38 -9.60 12.00
N SER A 11 -39.98 -10.80 12.44
CA SER A 11 -38.58 -11.05 12.84
C SER A 11 -37.66 -11.44 11.65
N ALA A 12 -38.20 -12.08 10.63
CA ALA A 12 -37.39 -12.56 9.49
C ALA A 12 -36.93 -11.43 8.55
N THR A 13 -37.78 -10.39 8.36
CA THR A 13 -37.45 -9.27 7.46
C THR A 13 -36.36 -8.36 8.05
N PHE A 14 -36.32 -8.22 9.37
CA PHE A 14 -35.32 -7.40 10.07
C PHE A 14 -33.93 -8.05 10.04
N ALA A 15 -33.87 -9.38 10.20
CA ALA A 15 -32.61 -10.12 10.12
C ALA A 15 -32.01 -10.12 8.70
N LEU A 16 -32.86 -10.18 7.64
CA LEU A 16 -32.39 -10.07 6.26
C LEU A 16 -31.85 -8.67 5.93
N CYS A 17 -32.52 -7.60 6.41
CA CYS A 17 -32.01 -6.23 6.23
C CYS A 17 -30.68 -6.02 6.94
N PHE A 18 -30.48 -6.56 8.15
CA PHE A 18 -29.22 -6.45 8.89
C PHE A 18 -28.10 -7.22 8.18
N GLY A 19 -28.37 -8.41 7.66
CA GLY A 19 -27.40 -9.19 6.87
C GLY A 19 -26.98 -8.50 5.59
N ILE A 20 -27.90 -7.87 4.86
CA ILE A 20 -27.63 -7.14 3.62
C ILE A 20 -26.82 -5.87 3.91
N ILE A 21 -27.12 -5.15 4.98
CA ILE A 21 -26.39 -3.94 5.40
C ILE A 21 -24.98 -4.31 5.87
N ALA A 22 -24.83 -5.37 6.66
CA ALA A 22 -23.52 -5.87 7.10
C ALA A 22 -22.68 -6.36 5.91
N LEU A 23 -23.26 -7.05 4.95
CA LEU A 23 -22.59 -7.49 3.73
C LEU A 23 -22.19 -6.29 2.84
N LYS A 24 -23.05 -5.27 2.70
CA LYS A 24 -22.70 -4.02 2.02
C LYS A 24 -21.58 -3.25 2.71
N LEU A 25 -21.58 -3.20 4.03
CA LEU A 25 -20.49 -2.59 4.81
C LEU A 25 -19.16 -3.35 4.65
N ILE A 26 -19.20 -4.68 4.61
CA ILE A 26 -18.02 -5.52 4.36
C ILE A 26 -17.55 -5.39 2.91
N MET A 27 -18.46 -5.30 1.94
CA MET A 27 -18.12 -5.10 0.52
C MET A 27 -17.75 -3.65 0.19
N SER A 28 -18.15 -2.67 1.00
CA SER A 28 -17.81 -1.25 0.85
C SER A 28 -16.41 -0.88 1.35
N SER A 29 -15.69 -1.80 2.02
CA SER A 29 -14.37 -1.53 2.62
C SER A 29 -13.18 -1.89 1.71
N SER A 30 -13.38 -2.14 0.41
CA SER A 30 -12.30 -2.53 -0.50
C SER A 30 -12.04 -1.53 -1.63
N GLU A 31 -12.19 -0.24 -1.39
CA GLU A 31 -11.59 0.75 -2.29
C GLU A 31 -10.07 0.53 -2.29
N PRO A 32 -9.44 0.44 -3.48
CA PRO A 32 -8.00 0.23 -3.56
C PRO A 32 -7.26 1.39 -2.91
N THR A 33 -6.47 1.10 -1.90
CA THR A 33 -5.68 2.10 -1.18
C THR A 33 -4.33 2.27 -1.85
N LEU A 34 -4.05 3.48 -2.32
CA LEU A 34 -2.73 3.86 -2.78
C LEU A 34 -1.82 4.07 -1.58
N ILE A 35 -0.62 3.49 -1.65
CA ILE A 35 0.45 3.71 -0.69
C ILE A 35 1.69 4.26 -1.39
N VAL A 36 2.50 5.00 -0.64
CA VAL A 36 3.85 5.39 -1.04
C VAL A 36 4.83 4.61 -0.17
N VAL A 37 5.62 3.74 -0.79
CA VAL A 37 6.69 3.03 -0.12
C VAL A 37 7.98 3.80 -0.32
N MET A 38 8.71 4.03 0.79
CA MET A 38 9.99 4.73 0.79
C MET A 38 11.11 3.77 1.11
N THR A 39 12.23 3.94 0.42
CA THR A 39 13.51 3.31 0.70
C THR A 39 14.65 4.26 0.32
N THR A 40 15.86 3.98 0.77
CA THR A 40 17.06 4.76 0.41
C THR A 40 18.11 3.85 -0.23
N LEU A 41 18.80 4.32 -1.25
CA LEU A 41 19.88 3.61 -1.94
C LEU A 41 21.14 4.46 -1.95
N PRO A 42 22.33 3.83 -1.78
CA PRO A 42 23.59 4.58 -1.81
C PRO A 42 23.98 5.06 -3.21
N GLU A 43 23.59 4.31 -4.25
CA GLU A 43 24.00 4.57 -5.62
C GLU A 43 22.80 4.81 -6.55
N VAL A 44 22.85 5.89 -7.32
CA VAL A 44 21.76 6.26 -8.24
C VAL A 44 21.50 5.18 -9.31
N ASN A 45 22.53 4.50 -9.78
CA ASN A 45 22.37 3.44 -10.77
C ASN A 45 21.64 2.22 -10.19
N GLN A 46 21.91 1.87 -8.94
CA GLN A 46 21.15 0.82 -8.25
C GLN A 46 19.70 1.22 -8.06
N ALA A 47 19.44 2.45 -7.61
CA ALA A 47 18.09 2.99 -7.44
C ALA A 47 17.31 2.94 -8.76
N ASN A 48 17.91 3.37 -9.88
CA ASN A 48 17.28 3.33 -11.19
C ASN A 48 17.02 1.90 -11.68
N SER A 49 17.95 0.97 -11.43
CA SER A 49 17.77 -0.45 -11.77
C SER A 49 16.61 -1.08 -10.99
N ILE A 50 16.54 -0.84 -9.68
CA ILE A 50 15.45 -1.31 -8.85
C ILE A 50 14.12 -0.70 -9.30
N ALA A 51 14.09 0.60 -9.58
CA ALA A 51 12.90 1.28 -10.08
C ALA A 51 12.35 0.61 -11.35
N LYS A 52 13.21 0.32 -12.30
CA LYS A 52 12.86 -0.35 -13.54
C LYS A 52 12.27 -1.75 -13.28
N ILE A 53 12.95 -2.56 -12.47
CA ILE A 53 12.51 -3.92 -12.14
C ILE A 53 11.13 -3.90 -11.49
N LEU A 54 10.89 -3.03 -10.50
CA LEU A 54 9.62 -2.97 -9.78
C LEU A 54 8.45 -2.58 -10.69
N VAL A 55 8.68 -1.70 -11.65
CA VAL A 55 7.64 -1.30 -12.63
C VAL A 55 7.42 -2.42 -13.66
N GLU A 56 8.47 -2.99 -14.21
CA GLU A 56 8.38 -4.08 -15.21
C GLU A 56 7.71 -5.33 -14.62
N GLU A 57 7.97 -5.65 -13.34
CA GLU A 57 7.34 -6.77 -12.63
C GLU A 57 5.92 -6.42 -12.11
N LYS A 58 5.39 -5.24 -12.40
CA LYS A 58 4.05 -4.78 -12.01
C LYS A 58 3.83 -4.72 -10.49
N LEU A 59 4.90 -4.53 -9.75
CA LEU A 59 4.86 -4.34 -8.30
C LEU A 59 4.64 -2.87 -7.92
N ALA A 60 4.99 -1.95 -8.82
CA ALA A 60 4.80 -0.52 -8.65
C ALA A 60 4.23 0.11 -9.93
N ALA A 61 3.33 1.08 -9.76
CA ALA A 61 2.81 1.87 -10.86
C ALA A 61 3.80 2.96 -11.30
N CYS A 62 4.52 3.54 -10.34
CA CYS A 62 5.49 4.60 -10.57
C CYS A 62 6.57 4.55 -9.50
N VAL A 63 7.81 4.74 -9.90
CA VAL A 63 8.95 4.88 -8.99
C VAL A 63 9.70 6.16 -9.32
N GLN A 64 9.96 6.97 -8.31
CA GLN A 64 10.72 8.21 -8.43
C GLN A 64 11.99 8.11 -7.60
N VAL A 65 13.13 8.39 -8.22
CA VAL A 65 14.44 8.45 -7.58
C VAL A 65 14.77 9.92 -7.36
N MET A 66 14.93 10.30 -6.11
CA MET A 66 15.24 11.68 -5.73
C MET A 66 16.74 11.98 -5.90
N PRO A 67 17.11 13.26 -6.05
CA PRO A 67 18.51 13.67 -6.01
C PRO A 67 19.21 13.23 -4.72
N SER A 68 20.55 13.19 -4.76
CA SER A 68 21.36 12.85 -3.59
C SER A 68 21.02 13.75 -2.39
N MET A 69 20.88 13.13 -1.25
CA MET A 69 20.66 13.76 0.05
C MET A 69 21.68 13.22 1.08
N THR A 70 21.80 13.89 2.22
CA THR A 70 22.60 13.40 3.35
C THR A 70 21.70 12.76 4.39
N SER A 71 21.94 11.50 4.71
CA SER A 71 21.31 10.80 5.83
C SER A 71 22.25 10.80 7.03
N THR A 72 21.70 11.16 8.20
CA THR A 72 22.45 11.17 9.47
C THR A 72 21.78 10.22 10.44
N TYR A 73 22.53 9.25 10.96
CA TYR A 73 21.98 8.21 11.83
C TYR A 73 23.06 7.60 12.71
N MET A 74 22.66 6.89 13.76
CA MET A 74 23.56 6.09 14.59
C MET A 74 23.57 4.65 14.09
N TRP A 75 24.75 4.11 13.87
CA TRP A 75 24.95 2.70 13.53
C TRP A 75 26.04 2.10 14.41
N GLN A 76 25.70 1.04 15.14
CA GLN A 76 26.62 0.34 16.03
C GLN A 76 27.38 1.26 17.00
N GLY A 77 26.69 2.28 17.51
CA GLY A 77 27.23 3.25 18.46
C GLY A 77 28.01 4.41 17.85
N GLU A 78 28.14 4.47 16.53
CA GLU A 78 28.83 5.55 15.82
C GLU A 78 27.86 6.43 15.03
N LEU A 79 28.16 7.73 14.98
CA LEU A 79 27.44 8.69 14.15
C LEU A 79 27.88 8.55 12.71
N CYS A 80 26.94 8.23 11.83
CA CYS A 80 27.14 8.11 10.40
C CYS A 80 26.47 9.27 9.67
N GLN A 81 27.15 9.79 8.64
CA GLN A 81 26.59 10.70 7.66
C GLN A 81 26.94 10.17 6.26
N GLU A 82 25.93 9.81 5.50
CA GLU A 82 26.13 9.19 4.19
C GLU A 82 25.27 9.85 3.15
N SER A 83 25.75 9.79 1.90
CA SER A 83 25.01 10.24 0.73
C SER A 83 24.09 9.13 0.25
N GLU A 84 22.81 9.43 0.12
CA GLU A 84 21.79 8.46 -0.31
C GLU A 84 20.78 9.09 -1.26
N HIS A 85 20.08 8.23 -1.99
CA HIS A 85 18.96 8.60 -2.85
C HIS A 85 17.66 8.06 -2.25
N LEU A 86 16.74 8.96 -1.90
CA LEU A 86 15.38 8.56 -1.52
C LEU A 86 14.63 8.07 -2.76
N VAL A 87 13.99 6.93 -2.62
CA VAL A 87 13.15 6.33 -3.65
C VAL A 87 11.71 6.28 -3.17
N LEU A 88 10.82 6.89 -3.95
CA LEU A 88 9.38 6.92 -3.69
C LEU A 88 8.68 5.97 -4.65
N ILE A 89 8.03 4.95 -4.11
CA ILE A 89 7.39 3.87 -4.86
C ILE A 89 5.88 3.97 -4.66
N LYS A 90 5.13 4.26 -5.71
CA LYS A 90 3.67 4.37 -5.67
C LYS A 90 3.05 3.07 -6.15
N THR A 91 2.25 2.47 -5.29
CA THR A 91 1.58 1.19 -5.55
C THR A 91 0.28 1.08 -4.75
N LEU A 92 -0.45 -0.01 -4.95
CA LEU A 92 -1.61 -0.34 -4.13
C LEU A 92 -1.19 -1.13 -2.89
N GLN A 93 -1.89 -0.93 -1.80
CA GLN A 93 -1.63 -1.64 -0.54
C GLN A 93 -1.63 -3.17 -0.72
N ALA A 94 -2.45 -3.69 -1.62
CA ALA A 94 -2.49 -5.13 -1.93
C ALA A 94 -1.16 -5.69 -2.45
N ASN A 95 -0.30 -4.84 -3.04
CA ASN A 95 0.99 -5.25 -3.58
C ASN A 95 2.13 -5.17 -2.55
N TYR A 96 1.89 -4.63 -1.36
CA TYR A 96 2.96 -4.30 -0.42
C TYR A 96 3.85 -5.49 -0.06
N GLU A 97 3.27 -6.62 0.28
CA GLU A 97 4.05 -7.80 0.70
C GLU A 97 4.97 -8.31 -0.42
N ALA A 98 4.45 -8.43 -1.64
CA ALA A 98 5.23 -8.85 -2.80
C ALA A 98 6.32 -7.83 -3.16
N LEU A 99 5.97 -6.53 -3.14
CA LEU A 99 6.91 -5.44 -3.38
C LEU A 99 8.01 -5.40 -2.33
N SER A 100 7.67 -5.46 -1.05
CA SER A 100 8.62 -5.41 0.07
C SER A 100 9.59 -6.61 0.02
N SER A 101 9.09 -7.80 -0.26
CA SER A 101 9.93 -9.00 -0.43
C SER A 101 10.90 -8.85 -1.60
N ARG A 102 10.41 -8.37 -2.75
CA ARG A 102 11.24 -8.16 -3.93
C ARG A 102 12.28 -7.07 -3.73
N LEU A 103 11.87 -5.94 -3.14
CA LEU A 103 12.77 -4.83 -2.83
C LEU A 103 13.92 -5.29 -1.93
N ARG A 104 13.63 -6.03 -0.87
CA ARG A 104 14.66 -6.59 0.02
C ARG A 104 15.63 -7.51 -0.70
N SER A 105 15.17 -8.32 -1.63
CA SER A 105 16.02 -9.21 -2.42
C SER A 105 17.01 -8.48 -3.34
N LEU A 106 16.67 -7.26 -3.73
CA LEU A 106 17.48 -6.42 -4.63
C LEU A 106 18.34 -5.40 -3.88
N HIS A 107 18.02 -5.14 -2.61
CA HIS A 107 18.62 -4.07 -1.84
C HIS A 107 20.04 -4.43 -1.39
N PRO A 108 21.04 -3.49 -1.48
CA PRO A 108 22.41 -3.75 -1.05
C PRO A 108 22.56 -3.78 0.47
N TYR A 109 21.64 -3.18 1.23
CA TYR A 109 21.72 -3.18 2.70
C TYR A 109 21.12 -4.45 3.29
N GLU A 110 21.74 -4.94 4.38
CA GLU A 110 21.19 -6.04 5.16
C GLU A 110 19.86 -5.66 5.84
N THR A 111 19.78 -4.43 6.34
CA THR A 111 18.58 -3.89 6.98
C THR A 111 18.15 -2.59 6.26
N PRO A 112 17.47 -2.69 5.12
CA PRO A 112 17.03 -1.51 4.39
C PRO A 112 15.87 -0.80 5.08
N GLU A 113 15.79 0.52 4.92
CA GLU A 113 14.57 1.27 5.18
C GLU A 113 13.49 0.81 4.20
N VAL A 114 12.34 0.37 4.70
CA VAL A 114 11.14 0.09 3.90
C VAL A 114 9.94 0.56 4.69
N ILE A 115 9.39 1.70 4.34
CA ILE A 115 8.27 2.34 5.03
C ILE A 115 7.15 2.56 4.04
N ALA A 116 5.94 2.07 4.36
CA ALA A 116 4.74 2.34 3.58
C ALA A 116 3.86 3.37 4.28
N ILE A 117 3.48 4.42 3.56
CA ILE A 117 2.59 5.47 4.04
C ILE A 117 1.32 5.44 3.19
N PRO A 118 0.13 5.31 3.79
CA PRO A 118 -1.12 5.37 3.05
C PRO A 118 -1.40 6.81 2.59
N ALA A 119 -1.86 6.96 1.35
CA ALA A 119 -2.36 8.24 0.84
C ALA A 119 -3.78 8.44 1.37
N ILE A 120 -4.00 9.50 2.16
CA ILE A 120 -5.32 9.80 2.71
C ILE A 120 -6.27 10.40 1.66
N ALA A 121 -5.73 10.94 0.58
CA ALA A 121 -6.47 11.49 -0.54
C ALA A 121 -5.64 11.35 -1.81
N VAL A 122 -6.28 10.99 -2.90
CA VAL A 122 -5.66 10.85 -4.23
C VAL A 122 -6.63 11.41 -5.25
N ASP A 123 -6.12 12.15 -6.22
CA ASP A 123 -6.91 12.55 -7.38
C ASP A 123 -7.48 11.33 -8.08
N ARG A 124 -8.77 11.40 -8.48
CA ARG A 124 -9.48 10.26 -9.04
C ARG A 124 -8.83 9.74 -10.32
N ASP A 125 -8.43 10.62 -11.21
CA ASP A 125 -7.88 10.22 -12.51
C ASP A 125 -6.51 9.58 -12.32
N TYR A 126 -5.72 10.11 -11.39
CA TYR A 126 -4.43 9.51 -11.02
C TYR A 126 -4.58 8.13 -10.37
N LEU A 127 -5.53 7.98 -9.44
CA LEU A 127 -5.80 6.67 -8.82
C LEU A 127 -6.27 5.63 -9.85
N ASN A 128 -7.15 6.03 -10.77
CA ASN A 128 -7.59 5.16 -11.88
C ASN A 128 -6.40 4.74 -12.74
N TRP A 129 -5.51 5.66 -13.04
CA TRP A 129 -4.28 5.33 -13.77
C TRP A 129 -3.43 4.30 -13.02
N VAL A 130 -3.21 4.48 -11.71
CA VAL A 130 -2.44 3.51 -10.88
C VAL A 130 -3.09 2.12 -10.90
N ILE A 131 -4.43 2.05 -10.78
CA ILE A 131 -5.18 0.78 -10.78
C ILE A 131 -5.06 0.05 -12.11
N THR A 132 -5.05 0.80 -13.21
CA THR A 132 -5.04 0.25 -14.57
C THR A 132 -3.65 -0.07 -15.11
N GLN A 133 -2.60 0.22 -14.34
CA GLN A 133 -1.25 -0.18 -14.75
C GLN A 133 -1.14 -1.70 -14.82
N PRO A 134 -0.70 -2.22 -15.97
CA PRO A 134 -0.63 -3.66 -16.21
C PRO A 134 0.42 -4.31 -15.33
#